data_7d16e6a81ba25a53a05d3292201b4bb1
#
_entry.id   7d16e6a81ba25a53a05d3292201b4bb1
#
_cell.length_a   1.000
_cell.length_b   1.000
_cell.length_c   1.000
_cell.angle_alpha   90.00
_cell.angle_beta   90.00
_cell.angle_gamma   90.00
#
_symmetry.space_group_name_H-M   'P 1'
#
loop_
_entity.id
_entity.type
_entity.pdbx_description
1 polymer ?
#
loop_
_entity_poly.entity_id
_entity_poly.type
_entity_poly.pdbx_seq_one_letter_code
_entity_poly.pdbx_strand_id
1 'polypeptide(L)'
;SGKGIIEFFYDEFERNIPGQMGRNLNFFFSDELNFKLKGKVWNPYFAGEFVKRKGYDVCPELIALWKNIGNRTAKIRMDYNDVYVSLSKENYFKPIYDYNEEHGMTLGCDHGGRGYTLDEFGDYFRTQRWNQGPGSDQPFLAKSIIKAKVAASIAHMYERPRVWLEGFYGSGWSTNTASLTDALFANLAMGYNLLTLHGLYYTTYGRWWEWAPPCNHFRMPYWEHMKPFLAMSERLCYLLSQGKHVADVAVLYPVEAVVANPVEGKKSASTAFATGEFLYKNGIDFDFMDYKSLHRARICGKRLQIGGESFSVVVIPSMKAVSHQSLLKLVEFSRNGGIVVNIGEWPSATEQEGQSDQVRTLVKEIGNNRSNVYCLNRHQDILPVLDKVLVRDFRLENPASVGKFFPYVHHRVIGSRDVYAVYGVAQGKTCFFRAKGNVELWNPMTAETRTLTRIKETPEGTYVEMPLTETEMQLIVFSPADLKTADADFAYQSPIVEEIGLGREWQSEVVPVLDNKWGDYYLPASDERVGAWVEQMSYVWSENMPSDSASWITVIGSYG
;
A
#
# COMPACT_ATOMS: atom_id res chain seq x y z
N SER A 1 -25.27 6.68 11.84
CA SER A 1 -24.71 7.87 11.17
C SER A 1 -23.35 8.22 11.76
N GLY A 2 -22.54 9.01 11.05
CA GLY A 2 -21.26 9.49 11.56
C GLY A 2 -21.40 10.28 12.87
N LYS A 3 -22.45 11.09 12.99
CA LYS A 3 -22.76 11.79 14.25
C LYS A 3 -22.99 10.83 15.40
N GLY A 4 -23.75 9.74 15.19
CA GLY A 4 -23.99 8.77 16.25
C GLY A 4 -22.71 8.05 16.71
N ILE A 5 -21.74 7.82 15.80
CA ILE A 5 -20.43 7.27 16.19
C ILE A 5 -19.63 8.30 16.98
N ILE A 6 -19.67 9.58 16.59
CA ILE A 6 -18.99 10.65 17.33
C ILE A 6 -19.54 10.70 18.76
N GLU A 7 -20.85 10.83 18.91
CA GLU A 7 -21.53 10.93 20.21
C GLU A 7 -21.33 9.69 21.10
N PHE A 8 -21.34 8.48 20.49
CA PHE A 8 -21.26 7.23 21.23
C PHE A 8 -19.82 6.80 21.55
N PHE A 9 -18.86 7.10 20.69
CA PHE A 9 -17.50 6.59 20.81
C PHE A 9 -16.48 7.70 21.06
N TYR A 10 -16.36 8.68 20.17
CA TYR A 10 -15.29 9.68 20.29
C TYR A 10 -15.50 10.65 21.46
N ASP A 11 -16.72 11.12 21.71
CA ASP A 11 -17.03 12.03 22.81
C ASP A 11 -16.79 11.39 24.19
N GLU A 12 -16.80 10.04 24.29
CA GLU A 12 -16.46 9.35 25.53
C GLU A 12 -14.99 9.56 25.91
N PHE A 13 -14.08 9.58 24.93
CA PHE A 13 -12.66 9.85 25.19
C PHE A 13 -12.49 11.29 25.67
N GLU A 14 -13.12 12.28 25.01
CA GLU A 14 -13.00 13.68 25.44
C GLU A 14 -13.60 13.91 26.84
N ARG A 15 -14.69 13.22 27.17
CA ARG A 15 -15.30 13.31 28.52
C ARG A 15 -14.44 12.67 29.61
N ASN A 16 -13.82 11.53 29.33
CA ASN A 16 -13.08 10.77 30.36
C ASN A 16 -11.59 11.17 30.45
N ILE A 17 -11.02 11.67 29.37
CA ILE A 17 -9.62 12.14 29.30
C ILE A 17 -9.55 13.50 28.59
N PRO A 18 -10.15 14.54 29.17
CA PRO A 18 -10.31 15.83 28.50
C PRO A 18 -8.97 16.43 28.08
N GLY A 19 -8.93 16.98 26.85
CA GLY A 19 -7.78 17.65 26.28
C GLY A 19 -6.59 16.74 25.94
N GLN A 20 -6.80 15.41 25.89
CA GLN A 20 -5.75 14.44 25.50
C GLN A 20 -5.78 14.10 24.02
N MET A 21 -6.91 14.32 23.33
CA MET A 21 -7.01 14.09 21.89
C MET A 21 -6.09 15.04 21.13
N GLY A 22 -5.38 14.51 20.14
CA GLY A 22 -4.35 15.22 19.39
C GLY A 22 -3.03 15.45 20.14
N ARG A 23 -2.91 14.96 21.38
CA ARG A 23 -1.70 15.07 22.23
C ARG A 23 -1.16 13.70 22.62
N ASN A 24 -1.69 13.13 23.71
CA ASN A 24 -1.31 11.78 24.17
C ASN A 24 -2.14 10.68 23.50
N LEU A 25 -3.39 10.98 23.12
CA LEU A 25 -4.21 10.17 22.23
C LEU A 25 -4.22 10.84 20.84
N ASN A 26 -3.56 10.24 19.86
CA ASN A 26 -3.34 10.84 18.55
C ASN A 26 -3.76 9.97 17.36
N PHE A 27 -4.21 8.74 17.61
CA PHE A 27 -4.57 7.80 16.56
C PHE A 27 -5.80 6.98 16.94
N PHE A 28 -6.74 6.88 16.03
CA PHE A 28 -7.82 5.92 16.05
C PHE A 28 -7.75 4.98 14.85
N PHE A 29 -8.22 3.77 15.04
CA PHE A 29 -8.26 2.76 14.03
C PHE A 29 -9.64 2.10 13.98
N SER A 30 -10.14 1.86 12.77
CA SER A 30 -11.38 1.13 12.54
C SER A 30 -11.08 -0.09 11.68
N ASP A 31 -11.31 -1.27 12.23
CA ASP A 31 -11.06 -2.54 11.60
C ASP A 31 -12.28 -3.00 10.80
N GLU A 32 -12.03 -3.53 9.59
CA GLU A 32 -12.99 -4.20 8.71
C GLU A 32 -14.39 -3.54 8.67
N LEU A 33 -14.41 -2.22 8.48
CA LEU A 33 -15.67 -1.48 8.47
C LEU A 33 -16.70 -2.15 7.58
N ASN A 34 -17.83 -2.53 8.17
CA ASN A 34 -18.92 -3.20 7.48
C ASN A 34 -20.27 -2.77 8.05
N PHE A 35 -21.10 -2.15 7.24
CA PHE A 35 -22.45 -1.76 7.63
C PHE A 35 -23.45 -2.94 7.62
N LYS A 36 -23.02 -4.14 7.28
CA LYS A 36 -23.87 -5.36 7.14
C LYS A 36 -25.05 -5.16 6.18
N LEU A 37 -24.92 -4.24 5.23
CA LEU A 37 -25.91 -3.99 4.21
C LEU A 37 -25.84 -5.07 3.12
N LYS A 38 -26.99 -5.64 2.76
CA LYS A 38 -27.07 -6.68 1.72
C LYS A 38 -27.81 -6.14 0.50
N GLY A 39 -27.31 -6.48 -0.68
CA GLY A 39 -27.94 -6.10 -1.95
C GLY A 39 -27.82 -4.62 -2.26
N LYS A 40 -28.80 -4.08 -2.97
CA LYS A 40 -28.85 -2.65 -3.31
C LYS A 40 -29.43 -1.85 -2.15
N VAL A 41 -28.69 -0.84 -1.73
CA VAL A 41 -29.03 0.00 -0.57
C VAL A 41 -30.17 0.94 -0.92
N TRP A 42 -31.20 0.97 -0.07
CA TRP A 42 -32.34 1.85 -0.23
C TRP A 42 -32.86 2.33 1.13
N ASN A 43 -33.32 3.56 1.17
CA ASN A 43 -34.06 4.09 2.32
C ASN A 43 -35.15 5.06 1.84
N PRO A 44 -36.12 5.48 2.69
CA PRO A 44 -37.24 6.33 2.28
C PRO A 44 -36.85 7.67 1.65
N TYR A 45 -35.67 8.18 1.95
CA TYR A 45 -35.19 9.49 1.45
C TYR A 45 -34.41 9.35 0.13
N PHE A 46 -33.99 8.13 -0.25
CA PHE A 46 -33.08 7.93 -1.38
C PHE A 46 -33.64 8.45 -2.70
N ALA A 47 -34.92 8.17 -3.01
CA ALA A 47 -35.55 8.64 -4.24
C ALA A 47 -35.54 10.18 -4.35
N GLY A 48 -35.89 10.87 -3.26
CA GLY A 48 -35.87 12.33 -3.24
C GLY A 48 -34.46 12.91 -3.42
N GLU A 49 -33.48 12.36 -2.75
CA GLU A 49 -32.07 12.75 -2.91
C GLU A 49 -31.53 12.41 -4.31
N PHE A 50 -31.99 11.32 -4.92
CA PHE A 50 -31.63 10.98 -6.28
C PHE A 50 -32.18 12.00 -7.28
N VAL A 51 -33.47 12.32 -7.22
CA VAL A 51 -34.10 13.36 -8.08
C VAL A 51 -33.37 14.70 -7.93
N LYS A 52 -33.10 15.11 -6.70
CA LYS A 52 -32.40 16.38 -6.42
C LYS A 52 -31.01 16.44 -7.07
N ARG A 53 -30.29 15.32 -7.13
CA ARG A 53 -28.90 15.24 -7.61
C ARG A 53 -28.79 14.93 -9.11
N LYS A 54 -29.73 14.16 -9.64
CA LYS A 54 -29.67 13.63 -11.02
C LYS A 54 -30.74 14.21 -11.95
N GLY A 55 -31.75 14.86 -11.42
CA GLY A 55 -32.79 15.54 -12.18
C GLY A 55 -33.87 14.63 -12.78
N TYR A 56 -33.91 13.34 -12.40
CA TYR A 56 -34.93 12.40 -12.87
C TYR A 56 -35.29 11.38 -11.77
N ASP A 57 -36.47 10.76 -11.89
CA ASP A 57 -36.90 9.71 -10.97
C ASP A 57 -36.29 8.37 -11.36
N VAL A 58 -35.59 7.73 -10.43
CA VAL A 58 -34.97 6.41 -10.62
C VAL A 58 -35.96 5.26 -10.38
N CYS A 59 -37.09 5.51 -9.69
CA CYS A 59 -38.00 4.42 -9.27
C CYS A 59 -38.51 3.56 -10.43
N PRO A 60 -38.93 4.12 -11.59
CA PRO A 60 -39.34 3.30 -12.73
C PRO A 60 -38.18 2.50 -13.36
N GLU A 61 -36.97 2.90 -13.11
CA GLU A 61 -35.76 2.35 -13.73
C GLU A 61 -34.99 1.37 -12.80
N LEU A 62 -35.46 1.16 -11.59
CA LEU A 62 -34.75 0.35 -10.56
C LEU A 62 -34.37 -1.05 -11.07
N ILE A 63 -35.16 -1.64 -11.97
CA ILE A 63 -34.85 -2.95 -12.58
C ILE A 63 -33.47 -2.98 -13.25
N ALA A 64 -32.96 -1.81 -13.72
CA ALA A 64 -31.64 -1.69 -14.31
C ALA A 64 -30.50 -2.10 -13.38
N LEU A 65 -30.71 -1.98 -12.05
CA LEU A 65 -29.71 -2.37 -11.06
C LEU A 65 -29.40 -3.88 -11.07
N TRP A 66 -30.34 -4.71 -11.57
CA TRP A 66 -30.21 -6.17 -11.63
C TRP A 66 -30.21 -6.72 -13.06
N LYS A 67 -30.92 -6.04 -13.99
CA LYS A 67 -31.06 -6.48 -15.37
C LYS A 67 -30.47 -5.47 -16.34
N ASN A 68 -30.05 -5.95 -17.50
CA ASN A 68 -29.72 -5.08 -18.61
C ASN A 68 -31.01 -4.67 -19.31
N ILE A 69 -31.32 -3.38 -19.32
CA ILE A 69 -32.49 -2.77 -19.98
C ILE A 69 -32.11 -1.99 -21.24
N GLY A 70 -30.93 -2.24 -21.81
CA GLY A 70 -30.43 -1.54 -22.98
C GLY A 70 -29.51 -0.35 -22.64
N ASN A 71 -29.50 0.65 -23.50
CA ASN A 71 -28.52 1.76 -23.46
C ASN A 71 -28.52 2.59 -22.18
N ARG A 72 -29.63 2.59 -21.43
CA ARG A 72 -29.74 3.33 -20.16
C ARG A 72 -29.14 2.61 -18.96
N THR A 73 -28.85 1.33 -19.08
CA THR A 73 -28.40 0.51 -17.94
C THR A 73 -27.16 1.08 -17.26
N ALA A 74 -26.13 1.41 -18.02
CA ALA A 74 -24.87 1.96 -17.49
C ALA A 74 -25.11 3.29 -16.76
N LYS A 75 -25.87 4.20 -17.39
CA LYS A 75 -26.24 5.49 -16.79
C LYS A 75 -26.92 5.33 -15.44
N ILE A 76 -27.98 4.52 -15.38
CA ILE A 76 -28.76 4.35 -14.14
C ILE A 76 -27.91 3.78 -13.02
N ARG A 77 -27.09 2.77 -13.32
CA ARG A 77 -26.18 2.16 -12.34
C ARG A 77 -25.13 3.13 -11.83
N MET A 78 -24.52 3.89 -12.72
CA MET A 78 -23.51 4.90 -12.36
C MET A 78 -24.14 6.04 -11.55
N ASP A 79 -25.32 6.54 -11.95
CA ASP A 79 -26.04 7.58 -11.23
C ASP A 79 -26.52 7.12 -9.85
N TYR A 80 -27.09 5.90 -9.76
CA TYR A 80 -27.48 5.29 -8.49
C TYR A 80 -26.26 5.20 -7.55
N ASN A 81 -25.14 4.70 -8.05
CA ASN A 81 -23.94 4.53 -7.27
C ASN A 81 -23.35 5.89 -6.83
N ASP A 82 -23.35 6.89 -7.69
CA ASP A 82 -22.86 8.23 -7.36
C ASP A 82 -23.69 8.89 -6.24
N VAL A 83 -25.02 8.69 -6.25
CA VAL A 83 -25.89 9.14 -5.16
C VAL A 83 -25.60 8.36 -3.88
N TYR A 84 -25.50 7.02 -3.97
CA TYR A 84 -25.20 6.16 -2.83
C TYR A 84 -23.89 6.56 -2.13
N VAL A 85 -22.80 6.67 -2.87
CA VAL A 85 -21.48 7.03 -2.30
C VAL A 85 -21.47 8.47 -1.77
N SER A 86 -22.22 9.38 -2.41
CA SER A 86 -22.34 10.77 -1.92
C SER A 86 -23.06 10.83 -0.57
N LEU A 87 -24.15 10.08 -0.40
CA LEU A 87 -24.88 9.99 0.86
C LEU A 87 -24.05 9.29 1.95
N SER A 88 -23.33 8.23 1.61
CA SER A 88 -22.40 7.55 2.53
C SER A 88 -21.30 8.49 3.01
N LYS A 89 -20.69 9.26 2.10
CA LYS A 89 -19.71 10.29 2.43
C LYS A 89 -20.30 11.34 3.39
N GLU A 90 -21.44 11.92 3.04
CA GLU A 90 -22.03 13.05 3.77
C GLU A 90 -22.55 12.67 5.16
N ASN A 91 -23.06 11.43 5.31
CA ASN A 91 -23.70 10.99 6.54
C ASN A 91 -22.82 10.13 7.44
N TYR A 92 -21.68 9.65 6.95
CA TYR A 92 -20.80 8.79 7.74
C TYR A 92 -19.33 9.22 7.67
N PHE A 93 -18.69 9.12 6.51
CA PHE A 93 -17.24 9.25 6.40
C PHE A 93 -16.73 10.67 6.70
N LYS A 94 -17.32 11.67 6.03
CA LYS A 94 -16.89 13.06 6.20
C LYS A 94 -17.08 13.61 7.61
N PRO A 95 -18.22 13.40 8.31
CA PRO A 95 -18.37 13.86 9.69
C PRO A 95 -17.31 13.31 10.65
N ILE A 96 -16.96 12.03 10.52
CA ILE A 96 -15.91 11.41 11.35
C ILE A 96 -14.53 11.96 10.98
N TYR A 97 -14.26 12.14 9.69
CA TYR A 97 -13.03 12.76 9.23
C TYR A 97 -12.87 14.18 9.78
N ASP A 98 -13.90 15.03 9.65
CA ASP A 98 -13.89 16.42 10.11
C ASP A 98 -13.64 16.46 11.63
N TYR A 99 -14.32 15.61 12.41
CA TYR A 99 -14.12 15.50 13.85
C TYR A 99 -12.67 15.18 14.23
N ASN A 100 -12.08 14.18 13.59
CA ASN A 100 -10.68 13.81 13.85
C ASN A 100 -9.72 14.94 13.43
N GLU A 101 -9.98 15.60 12.31
CA GLU A 101 -9.18 16.74 11.84
C GLU A 101 -9.21 17.91 12.85
N GLU A 102 -10.38 18.27 13.35
CA GLU A 102 -10.58 19.33 14.35
C GLU A 102 -9.86 19.04 15.68
N HIS A 103 -9.71 17.76 16.03
CA HIS A 103 -9.03 17.33 17.26
C HIS A 103 -7.55 16.95 17.06
N GLY A 104 -7.01 17.15 15.85
CA GLY A 104 -5.61 16.78 15.54
C GLY A 104 -5.32 15.28 15.61
N MET A 105 -6.37 14.46 15.42
CA MET A 105 -6.29 13.01 15.45
C MET A 105 -6.02 12.43 14.06
N THR A 106 -5.33 11.30 14.02
CA THR A 106 -5.22 10.48 12.81
C THR A 106 -6.20 9.31 12.89
N LEU A 107 -7.10 9.18 11.91
CA LEU A 107 -7.92 8.01 11.72
C LEU A 107 -7.34 7.15 10.60
N GLY A 108 -7.03 5.90 10.92
CA GLY A 108 -6.81 4.82 9.96
C GLY A 108 -8.05 3.95 9.88
N CYS A 109 -8.43 3.49 8.70
CA CYS A 109 -9.55 2.60 8.54
C CYS A 109 -9.23 1.51 7.53
N ASP A 110 -9.50 0.28 7.92
CA ASP A 110 -9.51 -0.86 7.02
C ASP A 110 -10.95 -1.16 6.59
N HIS A 111 -11.22 -0.96 5.29
CA HIS A 111 -12.46 -1.49 4.71
C HIS A 111 -12.25 -2.97 4.35
N GLY A 112 -13.23 -3.82 4.59
CA GLY A 112 -13.12 -5.27 4.42
C GLY A 112 -12.64 -5.73 3.03
N GLY A 113 -12.90 -4.95 1.99
CA GLY A 113 -12.46 -5.22 0.62
C GLY A 113 -11.01 -4.82 0.31
N ARG A 114 -10.36 -4.05 1.16
CA ARG A 114 -8.92 -3.69 1.11
C ARG A 114 -8.43 -3.25 -0.27
N GLY A 115 -9.29 -2.51 -0.99
CA GLY A 115 -9.02 -2.02 -2.35
C GLY A 115 -9.26 -3.03 -3.47
N TYR A 116 -9.51 -4.31 -3.18
CA TYR A 116 -9.90 -5.30 -4.19
C TYR A 116 -11.39 -5.23 -4.55
N THR A 117 -12.24 -4.77 -3.62
CA THR A 117 -13.66 -4.52 -3.86
C THR A 117 -13.86 -3.04 -4.21
N LEU A 118 -13.80 -2.74 -5.51
CA LEU A 118 -13.76 -1.36 -6.00
C LEU A 118 -15.01 -0.55 -5.67
N ASP A 119 -16.16 -1.21 -5.65
CA ASP A 119 -17.48 -0.61 -5.37
C ASP A 119 -17.91 -0.75 -3.89
N GLU A 120 -16.99 -1.06 -3.00
CA GLU A 120 -17.26 -1.08 -1.57
C GLU A 120 -17.74 0.30 -1.09
N PHE A 121 -18.86 0.33 -0.38
CA PHE A 121 -19.61 1.56 -0.03
C PHE A 121 -19.90 2.48 -1.23
N GLY A 122 -19.94 1.90 -2.42
CA GLY A 122 -20.16 2.56 -3.70
C GLY A 122 -18.90 2.92 -4.45
N ASP A 123 -17.82 3.29 -3.76
CA ASP A 123 -16.54 3.63 -4.37
C ASP A 123 -15.45 3.67 -3.29
N TYR A 124 -14.50 2.74 -3.39
CA TYR A 124 -13.44 2.57 -2.41
C TYR A 124 -12.58 3.84 -2.24
N PHE A 125 -12.14 4.46 -3.33
CA PHE A 125 -11.36 5.70 -3.28
C PHE A 125 -12.13 6.87 -2.64
N ARG A 126 -13.41 7.02 -3.03
CA ARG A 126 -14.25 8.13 -2.57
C ARG A 126 -14.64 8.03 -1.10
N THR A 127 -14.58 6.84 -0.52
CA THR A 127 -14.84 6.61 0.92
C THR A 127 -13.56 6.60 1.73
N GLN A 128 -12.53 5.88 1.31
CA GLN A 128 -11.25 5.80 1.98
C GLN A 128 -10.48 7.14 2.06
N ARG A 129 -10.69 8.04 1.13
CA ARG A 129 -10.10 9.41 1.19
C ARG A 129 -10.48 10.21 2.45
N TRP A 130 -11.54 9.80 3.14
CA TRP A 130 -12.02 10.43 4.37
C TRP A 130 -11.40 9.78 5.62
N ASN A 131 -10.15 9.38 5.50
CA ASN A 131 -9.25 9.02 6.59
C ASN A 131 -8.02 9.92 6.52
N GLN A 132 -7.44 10.29 7.66
CA GLN A 132 -6.17 11.01 7.71
C GLN A 132 -5.03 10.10 7.26
N GLY A 133 -5.14 8.79 7.54
CA GLY A 133 -4.23 7.74 7.08
C GLY A 133 -5.01 6.63 6.38
N PRO A 134 -5.35 6.77 5.06
CA PRO A 134 -5.90 5.63 4.33
C PRO A 134 -4.93 4.46 4.38
N GLY A 135 -5.44 3.24 4.52
CA GLY A 135 -4.57 2.10 4.74
C GLY A 135 -5.26 0.75 4.56
N SER A 136 -4.56 -0.29 4.97
CA SER A 136 -5.08 -1.66 5.03
C SER A 136 -4.21 -2.58 5.86
N ASP A 137 -4.72 -3.76 6.16
CA ASP A 137 -3.99 -4.85 6.80
C ASP A 137 -3.04 -5.60 5.84
N GLN A 138 -2.01 -6.20 6.42
CA GLN A 138 -1.13 -7.16 5.76
C GLN A 138 -0.93 -8.36 6.69
N PRO A 139 -1.89 -9.31 6.71
CA PRO A 139 -1.84 -10.46 7.61
C PRO A 139 -0.73 -11.44 7.24
N PHE A 140 -0.31 -12.27 8.19
CA PHE A 140 0.63 -13.37 7.98
C PHE A 140 1.97 -12.94 7.33
N LEU A 141 2.46 -11.74 7.66
CA LEU A 141 3.66 -11.13 7.05
C LEU A 141 3.52 -10.93 5.52
N ALA A 142 2.31 -10.70 5.04
CA ALA A 142 2.02 -10.51 3.62
C ALA A 142 2.69 -9.25 3.05
N LYS A 143 2.89 -9.27 1.74
CA LYS A 143 3.49 -8.19 0.94
C LYS A 143 2.64 -7.97 -0.31
N SER A 144 1.35 -7.67 -0.11
CA SER A 144 0.42 -7.46 -1.23
C SER A 144 0.65 -6.11 -1.88
N ILE A 145 1.17 -6.11 -3.11
CA ILE A 145 1.40 -4.90 -3.91
C ILE A 145 0.09 -4.12 -4.09
N ILE A 146 -1.02 -4.80 -4.39
CA ILE A 146 -2.29 -4.13 -4.69
C ILE A 146 -2.84 -3.41 -3.46
N LYS A 147 -2.89 -4.08 -2.30
CA LYS A 147 -3.33 -3.42 -1.05
C LYS A 147 -2.50 -2.16 -0.77
N ALA A 148 -1.18 -2.29 -0.81
CA ALA A 148 -0.24 -1.20 -0.55
C ALA A 148 -0.42 -0.05 -1.55
N LYS A 149 -0.44 -0.36 -2.86
CA LYS A 149 -0.52 0.66 -3.91
C LYS A 149 -1.89 1.34 -3.97
N VAL A 150 -2.99 0.65 -3.68
CA VAL A 150 -4.31 1.30 -3.56
C VAL A 150 -4.32 2.28 -2.39
N ALA A 151 -3.85 1.88 -1.20
CA ALA A 151 -3.79 2.74 -0.03
C ALA A 151 -2.88 3.96 -0.25
N ALA A 152 -1.66 3.74 -0.76
CA ALA A 152 -0.70 4.80 -1.08
C ALA A 152 -1.24 5.76 -2.14
N SER A 153 -1.85 5.24 -3.21
CA SER A 153 -2.43 6.06 -4.27
C SER A 153 -3.55 6.97 -3.76
N ILE A 154 -4.42 6.48 -2.87
CA ILE A 154 -5.44 7.32 -2.24
C ILE A 154 -4.77 8.46 -1.45
N ALA A 155 -3.73 8.15 -0.67
CA ALA A 155 -3.00 9.16 0.08
C ALA A 155 -2.38 10.22 -0.86
N HIS A 156 -1.74 9.79 -1.93
CA HIS A 156 -1.11 10.69 -2.92
C HIS A 156 -2.14 11.57 -3.64
N MET A 157 -3.24 10.98 -4.15
CA MET A 157 -4.28 11.72 -4.88
C MET A 157 -5.03 12.74 -4.01
N TYR A 158 -5.09 12.51 -2.71
CA TYR A 158 -5.82 13.35 -1.75
C TYR A 158 -4.92 14.03 -0.71
N GLU A 159 -3.60 14.05 -0.97
CA GLU A 159 -2.59 14.76 -0.16
C GLU A 159 -2.64 14.37 1.33
N ARG A 160 -2.75 13.06 1.58
CA ARG A 160 -2.65 12.51 2.94
C ARG A 160 -1.20 12.17 3.25
N PRO A 161 -0.61 12.71 4.33
CA PRO A 161 0.81 12.45 4.64
C PRO A 161 1.06 11.03 5.13
N ARG A 162 0.02 10.35 5.61
CA ARG A 162 0.13 9.02 6.20
C ARG A 162 -0.57 7.96 5.36
N VAL A 163 0.09 6.82 5.24
CA VAL A 163 -0.46 5.58 4.69
C VAL A 163 -0.35 4.52 5.77
N TRP A 164 -1.50 4.14 6.33
CA TRP A 164 -1.56 3.26 7.48
C TRP A 164 -1.40 1.79 7.10
N LEU A 165 -0.61 1.06 7.88
CA LEU A 165 -0.38 -0.38 7.78
C LEU A 165 -0.80 -1.03 9.10
N GLU A 166 -1.81 -1.88 9.10
CA GLU A 166 -1.97 -2.89 10.12
C GLU A 166 -1.05 -4.07 9.81
N GLY A 167 0.03 -4.17 10.53
CA GLY A 167 1.03 -5.22 10.36
C GLY A 167 0.96 -6.14 11.57
N PHE A 168 0.81 -7.22 11.38
CA PHE A 168 0.93 -8.47 10.69
C PHE A 168 0.18 -9.52 11.50
N TYR A 169 -1.14 -9.36 11.67
CA TYR A 169 -1.92 -10.28 12.48
C TYR A 169 -1.77 -11.73 11.99
N GLY A 170 -1.93 -12.68 12.87
CA GLY A 170 -1.86 -14.09 12.51
C GLY A 170 -0.46 -14.58 12.12
N SER A 171 0.59 -13.77 12.28
CA SER A 171 1.96 -14.16 11.93
C SER A 171 2.49 -15.33 12.77
N GLY A 172 2.07 -15.44 14.03
CA GLY A 172 2.34 -16.59 14.87
C GLY A 172 3.45 -16.39 15.89
N TRP A 173 3.41 -17.21 16.93
CA TRP A 173 4.40 -17.22 18.00
C TRP A 173 5.82 -17.61 17.55
N SER A 174 5.94 -18.25 16.39
CA SER A 174 7.22 -18.60 15.77
C SER A 174 7.82 -17.48 14.90
N THR A 175 7.14 -16.34 14.78
CA THR A 175 7.67 -15.17 14.08
C THR A 175 9.01 -14.76 14.67
N ASN A 176 9.99 -14.54 13.82
CA ASN A 176 11.30 -14.04 14.21
C ASN A 176 11.55 -12.63 13.66
N THR A 177 12.59 -11.98 14.16
CA THR A 177 12.91 -10.59 13.80
C THR A 177 13.25 -10.42 12.32
N ALA A 178 13.89 -11.40 11.69
CA ALA A 178 14.23 -11.34 10.25
C ALA A 178 12.96 -11.34 9.38
N SER A 179 12.01 -12.25 9.66
CA SER A 179 10.73 -12.31 8.92
C SER A 179 9.88 -11.06 9.13
N LEU A 180 9.86 -10.53 10.36
CA LEU A 180 9.13 -9.29 10.67
C LEU A 180 9.75 -8.09 9.94
N THR A 181 11.07 -7.99 9.91
CA THR A 181 11.81 -6.93 9.22
C THR A 181 11.64 -7.02 7.70
N ASP A 182 11.70 -8.24 7.12
CA ASP A 182 11.45 -8.48 5.71
C ASP A 182 10.05 -7.99 5.28
N ALA A 183 9.02 -8.35 6.05
CA ALA A 183 7.67 -7.89 5.77
C ALA A 183 7.54 -6.36 5.90
N LEU A 184 8.13 -5.77 6.95
CA LEU A 184 8.11 -4.33 7.16
C LEU A 184 8.76 -3.59 6.00
N PHE A 185 9.99 -3.95 5.63
CA PHE A 185 10.74 -3.25 4.58
C PHE A 185 10.04 -3.29 3.23
N ALA A 186 9.53 -4.46 2.84
CA ALA A 186 8.77 -4.59 1.61
C ALA A 186 7.51 -3.68 1.62
N ASN A 187 6.77 -3.66 2.73
CA ASN A 187 5.57 -2.86 2.85
C ASN A 187 5.86 -1.35 2.85
N LEU A 188 6.91 -0.89 3.55
CA LEU A 188 7.33 0.50 3.52
C LEU A 188 7.78 0.93 2.12
N ALA A 189 8.53 0.08 1.42
CA ALA A 189 8.96 0.34 0.04
C ALA A 189 7.79 0.31 -0.97
N MET A 190 6.62 -0.22 -0.61
CA MET A 190 5.40 -0.12 -1.41
C MET A 190 4.54 1.12 -1.10
N GLY A 191 4.95 1.94 -0.10
CA GLY A 191 4.34 3.24 0.19
C GLY A 191 3.66 3.40 1.54
N TYR A 192 3.59 2.36 2.38
CA TYR A 192 3.15 2.53 3.77
C TYR A 192 4.16 3.37 4.57
N ASN A 193 3.67 4.15 5.52
CA ASN A 193 4.51 5.00 6.38
C ASN A 193 3.91 5.29 7.76
N LEU A 194 2.93 4.52 8.19
CA LEU A 194 2.37 4.57 9.54
C LEU A 194 2.06 3.13 9.97
N LEU A 195 2.87 2.59 10.89
CA LEU A 195 2.80 1.20 11.31
C LEU A 195 2.01 1.05 12.61
N THR A 196 1.03 0.16 12.59
CA THR A 196 0.36 -0.37 13.78
C THR A 196 0.57 -1.87 13.80
N LEU A 197 1.35 -2.38 14.75
CA LEU A 197 1.61 -3.82 14.87
C LEU A 197 0.42 -4.51 15.53
N HIS A 198 -0.06 -5.60 14.94
CA HIS A 198 -1.07 -6.46 15.52
C HIS A 198 -0.42 -7.70 16.15
N GLY A 199 -0.47 -7.89 17.45
CA GLY A 199 -1.03 -6.93 18.36
C GLY A 199 -0.59 -7.25 19.76
N LEU A 200 -0.68 -6.29 20.64
CA LEU A 200 -0.44 -6.47 22.06
C LEU A 200 -1.76 -6.86 22.73
N TYR A 201 -1.93 -8.12 23.04
CA TYR A 201 -3.12 -8.62 23.71
C TYR A 201 -3.19 -8.17 25.15
N TYR A 202 -4.38 -7.81 25.62
CA TYR A 202 -4.64 -7.51 27.02
C TYR A 202 -4.34 -8.72 27.90
N THR A 203 -4.65 -9.92 27.44
CA THR A 203 -4.41 -11.17 28.12
C THR A 203 -4.18 -12.32 27.15
N THR A 204 -3.38 -13.30 27.53
CA THR A 204 -3.30 -14.61 26.89
C THR A 204 -4.20 -15.65 27.60
N TYR A 205 -4.93 -15.23 28.64
CA TYR A 205 -5.92 -16.07 29.31
C TYR A 205 -7.19 -16.15 28.46
N GLY A 206 -7.45 -17.31 27.89
CA GLY A 206 -8.53 -17.51 26.93
C GLY A 206 -8.00 -17.97 25.56
N ARG A 207 -8.84 -17.92 24.52
CA ARG A 207 -8.54 -18.56 23.23
C ARG A 207 -8.22 -17.61 22.09
N TRP A 208 -8.27 -16.30 22.26
CA TRP A 208 -8.05 -15.34 21.20
C TRP A 208 -6.65 -15.40 20.59
N TRP A 209 -5.62 -15.58 21.41
CA TRP A 209 -4.25 -15.71 20.99
C TRP A 209 -3.99 -16.96 20.12
N GLU A 210 -4.85 -17.98 20.21
CA GLU A 210 -4.81 -19.18 19.36
C GLU A 210 -5.36 -18.89 17.96
N TRP A 211 -6.38 -18.00 17.88
CA TRP A 211 -7.03 -17.68 16.62
C TRP A 211 -6.21 -16.72 15.76
N ALA A 212 -5.60 -15.70 16.34
CA ALA A 212 -4.81 -14.70 15.64
C ALA A 212 -3.50 -14.43 16.40
N PRO A 213 -2.56 -15.39 16.41
CA PRO A 213 -1.31 -15.24 17.16
C PRO A 213 -0.56 -13.99 16.73
N PRO A 214 -0.03 -13.18 17.68
CA PRO A 214 0.51 -11.85 17.42
C PRO A 214 1.91 -11.87 16.82
N CYS A 215 2.32 -10.74 16.22
CA CYS A 215 3.73 -10.46 15.94
C CYS A 215 4.37 -9.53 16.98
N ASN A 216 3.58 -8.97 17.89
CA ASN A 216 4.02 -7.95 18.84
C ASN A 216 3.35 -8.21 20.19
N HIS A 217 4.01 -8.92 21.07
CA HIS A 217 3.48 -9.25 22.39
C HIS A 217 4.61 -9.46 23.38
N PHE A 218 4.39 -9.14 24.68
CA PHE A 218 5.40 -9.29 25.72
C PHE A 218 5.85 -10.75 25.97
N ARG A 219 5.13 -11.73 25.45
CA ARG A 219 5.52 -13.14 25.48
C ARG A 219 6.33 -13.60 24.26
N MET A 220 6.57 -12.69 23.28
CA MET A 220 7.45 -13.02 22.16
C MET A 220 8.91 -13.06 22.61
N PRO A 221 9.73 -14.01 22.13
CA PRO A 221 11.13 -14.14 22.53
C PRO A 221 11.98 -12.88 22.33
N TYR A 222 11.63 -12.07 21.32
CA TYR A 222 12.33 -10.84 20.98
C TYR A 222 11.76 -9.58 21.64
N TRP A 223 10.76 -9.69 22.50
CA TRP A 223 10.09 -8.51 23.09
C TRP A 223 11.04 -7.51 23.75
N GLU A 224 11.98 -7.99 24.56
CA GLU A 224 12.97 -7.15 25.24
C GLU A 224 13.92 -6.43 24.26
N HIS A 225 14.00 -6.92 23.02
CA HIS A 225 14.86 -6.40 21.96
C HIS A 225 14.09 -5.60 20.89
N MET A 226 12.80 -5.32 21.11
CA MET A 226 11.98 -4.56 20.15
C MET A 226 12.40 -3.10 19.97
N LYS A 227 13.08 -2.50 20.96
CA LYS A 227 13.44 -1.08 20.91
C LYS A 227 14.24 -0.66 19.66
N PRO A 228 15.29 -1.36 19.24
CA PRO A 228 16.00 -1.03 18.00
C PRO A 228 15.12 -1.13 16.75
N PHE A 229 14.27 -2.17 16.67
CA PHE A 229 13.31 -2.35 15.56
C PHE A 229 12.29 -1.22 15.51
N LEU A 230 11.72 -0.82 16.64
CA LEU A 230 10.75 0.28 16.71
C LEU A 230 11.40 1.62 16.35
N ALA A 231 12.61 1.91 16.83
CA ALA A 231 13.33 3.13 16.51
C ALA A 231 13.69 3.21 15.01
N MET A 232 14.08 2.10 14.39
CA MET A 232 14.27 2.02 12.94
C MET A 232 12.97 2.25 12.19
N SER A 233 11.88 1.58 12.61
CA SER A 233 10.55 1.73 12.01
C SER A 233 10.05 3.18 12.08
N GLU A 234 10.26 3.85 13.20
CA GLU A 234 9.92 5.27 13.40
C GLU A 234 10.66 6.17 12.41
N ARG A 235 11.99 6.00 12.27
CA ARG A 235 12.80 6.76 11.31
C ARG A 235 12.34 6.57 9.88
N LEU A 236 12.09 5.32 9.48
CA LEU A 236 11.60 4.98 8.14
C LEU A 236 10.20 5.57 7.89
N CYS A 237 9.26 5.36 8.82
CA CYS A 237 7.91 5.90 8.71
C CYS A 237 7.91 7.44 8.65
N TYR A 238 8.75 8.09 9.46
CA TYR A 238 8.89 9.54 9.42
C TYR A 238 9.45 10.00 8.07
N LEU A 239 10.59 9.45 7.64
CA LEU A 239 11.25 9.83 6.39
C LEU A 239 10.33 9.62 5.19
N LEU A 240 9.69 8.45 5.08
CA LEU A 240 8.82 8.10 3.96
C LEU A 240 7.46 8.81 3.99
N SER A 241 7.15 9.56 5.05
CA SER A 241 5.98 10.46 5.09
C SER A 241 6.31 11.88 4.59
N GLN A 242 7.59 12.20 4.39
CA GLN A 242 8.02 13.55 4.00
C GLN A 242 8.05 13.73 2.48
N GLY A 243 7.97 15.00 2.04
CA GLY A 243 8.11 15.37 0.63
C GLY A 243 7.01 14.80 -0.27
N LYS A 244 7.37 14.52 -1.54
CA LYS A 244 6.45 14.05 -2.58
C LYS A 244 6.92 12.72 -3.14
N HIS A 245 5.99 11.83 -3.39
CA HIS A 245 6.23 10.59 -4.11
C HIS A 245 6.52 10.86 -5.59
N VAL A 246 7.24 9.97 -6.24
CA VAL A 246 7.59 10.10 -7.67
C VAL A 246 7.15 8.86 -8.42
N ALA A 247 6.18 9.05 -9.34
CA ALA A 247 5.78 8.04 -10.30
C ALA A 247 5.41 8.69 -11.64
N ASP A 248 5.78 8.06 -12.74
CA ASP A 248 5.43 8.54 -14.09
C ASP A 248 4.14 7.93 -14.64
N VAL A 249 3.66 6.85 -14.05
CA VAL A 249 2.54 6.05 -14.56
C VAL A 249 1.35 6.10 -13.60
N ALA A 250 0.18 6.49 -14.13
CA ALA A 250 -1.11 6.33 -13.48
C ALA A 250 -1.89 5.19 -14.14
N VAL A 251 -2.41 4.24 -13.36
CA VAL A 251 -3.33 3.20 -13.83
C VAL A 251 -4.74 3.57 -13.36
N LEU A 252 -5.69 3.73 -14.28
CA LEU A 252 -7.06 4.06 -13.88
C LEU A 252 -7.66 2.96 -13.00
N TYR A 253 -8.23 3.36 -11.86
CA TYR A 253 -8.94 2.47 -10.94
C TYR A 253 -10.37 2.31 -11.45
N PRO A 254 -10.76 1.12 -11.96
CA PRO A 254 -11.91 1.00 -12.86
C PRO A 254 -13.26 0.84 -12.15
N VAL A 255 -13.53 1.61 -11.09
CA VAL A 255 -14.80 1.55 -10.35
C VAL A 255 -16.01 1.84 -11.25
N GLU A 256 -15.88 2.79 -12.18
CA GLU A 256 -16.97 3.14 -13.12
C GLU A 256 -17.38 1.92 -13.98
N ALA A 257 -16.39 1.17 -14.49
CA ALA A 257 -16.65 -0.05 -15.26
C ALA A 257 -17.32 -1.14 -14.43
N VAL A 258 -16.89 -1.32 -13.16
CA VAL A 258 -17.47 -2.30 -12.22
C VAL A 258 -18.92 -1.96 -11.91
N VAL A 259 -19.20 -0.69 -11.64
CA VAL A 259 -20.55 -0.23 -11.31
C VAL A 259 -21.49 -0.32 -12.50
N ALA A 260 -21.06 0.10 -13.70
CA ALA A 260 -21.85 0.07 -14.92
C ALA A 260 -22.22 -1.35 -15.34
N ASN A 261 -21.28 -2.28 -15.23
CA ASN A 261 -21.49 -3.70 -15.53
C ASN A 261 -20.57 -4.59 -14.67
N PRO A 262 -21.06 -5.19 -13.58
CA PRO A 262 -20.23 -5.99 -12.67
C PRO A 262 -19.51 -7.18 -13.32
N VAL A 263 -20.06 -7.77 -14.38
CA VAL A 263 -19.43 -8.90 -15.09
C VAL A 263 -18.22 -8.43 -15.89
N GLU A 264 -18.41 -7.42 -16.73
CA GLU A 264 -17.34 -6.83 -17.52
C GLU A 264 -16.32 -6.06 -16.64
N GLY A 265 -16.82 -5.44 -15.57
CA GLY A 265 -16.00 -4.72 -14.61
C GLY A 265 -14.99 -5.60 -13.86
N LYS A 266 -15.28 -6.88 -13.63
CA LYS A 266 -14.30 -7.84 -13.10
C LYS A 266 -13.07 -7.98 -14.00
N LYS A 267 -13.27 -7.97 -15.33
CA LYS A 267 -12.17 -7.98 -16.31
C LYS A 267 -11.35 -6.71 -16.21
N SER A 268 -12.01 -5.56 -16.11
CA SER A 268 -11.32 -4.26 -15.93
C SER A 268 -10.50 -4.24 -14.63
N ALA A 269 -11.07 -4.69 -13.52
CA ALA A 269 -10.40 -4.77 -12.23
C ALA A 269 -9.17 -5.71 -12.28
N SER A 270 -9.34 -6.93 -12.81
CA SER A 270 -8.23 -7.88 -12.93
C SER A 270 -7.14 -7.37 -13.87
N THR A 271 -7.49 -6.67 -14.96
CA THR A 271 -6.52 -6.03 -15.86
C THR A 271 -5.76 -4.92 -15.14
N ALA A 272 -6.44 -4.06 -14.37
CA ALA A 272 -5.81 -2.98 -13.61
C ALA A 272 -4.81 -3.53 -12.58
N PHE A 273 -5.22 -4.52 -11.79
CA PHE A 273 -4.38 -5.12 -10.76
C PHE A 273 -3.20 -5.87 -11.35
N ALA A 274 -3.44 -6.69 -12.38
CA ALA A 274 -2.35 -7.39 -13.06
C ALA A 274 -1.35 -6.43 -13.71
N THR A 275 -1.82 -5.30 -14.25
CA THR A 275 -0.94 -4.24 -14.79
C THR A 275 -0.10 -3.63 -13.68
N GLY A 276 -0.72 -3.24 -12.56
CA GLY A 276 -0.03 -2.64 -11.43
C GLY A 276 1.04 -3.57 -10.84
N GLU A 277 0.69 -4.84 -10.58
CA GLU A 277 1.66 -5.82 -10.10
C GLU A 277 2.81 -6.03 -11.08
N PHE A 278 2.51 -6.09 -12.38
CA PHE A 278 3.52 -6.29 -13.40
C PHE A 278 4.47 -5.10 -13.50
N LEU A 279 3.96 -3.87 -13.45
CA LEU A 279 4.77 -2.65 -13.42
C LEU A 279 5.72 -2.65 -12.22
N TYR A 280 5.18 -2.82 -11.02
CA TYR A 280 5.96 -2.76 -9.79
C TYR A 280 7.05 -3.85 -9.73
N LYS A 281 6.70 -5.09 -10.08
CA LYS A 281 7.66 -6.22 -10.16
C LYS A 281 8.79 -6.01 -11.18
N ASN A 282 8.60 -5.08 -12.13
CA ASN A 282 9.60 -4.70 -13.12
C ASN A 282 10.29 -3.35 -12.81
N GLY A 283 10.22 -2.88 -11.56
CA GLY A 283 10.89 -1.67 -11.10
C GLY A 283 10.28 -0.37 -11.62
N ILE A 284 9.00 -0.39 -11.98
CA ILE A 284 8.25 0.80 -12.39
C ILE A 284 7.20 1.07 -11.34
N ASP A 285 7.42 2.10 -10.52
CA ASP A 285 6.42 2.55 -9.58
C ASP A 285 5.27 3.27 -10.28
N PHE A 286 4.09 3.23 -9.70
CA PHE A 286 2.85 3.76 -10.26
C PHE A 286 1.86 4.12 -9.17
N ASP A 287 0.85 4.88 -9.53
CA ASP A 287 -0.34 5.05 -8.70
C ASP A 287 -1.60 4.58 -9.42
N PHE A 288 -2.57 4.04 -8.67
CA PHE A 288 -3.94 3.96 -9.13
C PHE A 288 -4.59 5.34 -9.08
N MET A 289 -5.38 5.67 -10.10
CA MET A 289 -6.08 6.95 -10.18
C MET A 289 -7.58 6.75 -10.33
N ASP A 290 -8.36 7.24 -9.38
CA ASP A 290 -9.81 7.28 -9.49
C ASP A 290 -10.28 8.37 -10.46
N TYR A 291 -11.50 8.20 -10.98
CA TYR A 291 -12.05 9.15 -11.96
C TYR A 291 -12.23 10.57 -11.39
N LYS A 292 -12.53 10.74 -10.11
CA LYS A 292 -12.63 12.08 -9.50
C LYS A 292 -11.28 12.77 -9.43
N SER A 293 -10.21 12.01 -9.20
CA SER A 293 -8.85 12.53 -9.26
C SER A 293 -8.45 12.90 -10.68
N LEU A 294 -8.78 12.06 -11.67
CA LEU A 294 -8.59 12.38 -13.08
C LEU A 294 -9.31 13.69 -13.49
N HIS A 295 -10.57 13.89 -13.03
CA HIS A 295 -11.33 15.12 -13.33
C HIS A 295 -10.68 16.37 -12.72
N ARG A 296 -10.14 16.28 -11.50
CA ARG A 296 -9.48 17.40 -10.80
C ARG A 296 -8.07 17.69 -11.31
N ALA A 297 -7.43 16.71 -11.96
CA ALA A 297 -6.07 16.84 -12.42
C ALA A 297 -5.91 17.97 -13.43
N ARG A 298 -4.79 18.67 -13.35
CA ARG A 298 -4.37 19.70 -14.29
C ARG A 298 -3.42 19.11 -15.32
N ILE A 299 -3.52 19.56 -16.56
CA ILE A 299 -2.58 19.19 -17.61
C ILE A 299 -1.56 20.31 -17.74
N CYS A 300 -0.30 19.98 -17.48
CA CYS A 300 0.84 20.89 -17.55
C CYS A 300 1.85 20.34 -18.57
N GLY A 301 1.82 20.88 -19.78
CA GLY A 301 2.56 20.30 -20.90
C GLY A 301 2.10 18.86 -21.16
N LYS A 302 3.04 17.93 -21.18
CA LYS A 302 2.77 16.49 -21.41
C LYS A 302 2.45 15.71 -20.12
N ARG A 303 2.22 16.39 -19.01
CA ARG A 303 2.04 15.75 -17.71
C ARG A 303 0.67 16.05 -17.10
N LEU A 304 0.10 15.04 -16.46
CA LEU A 304 -1.12 15.12 -15.67
C LEU A 304 -0.73 15.31 -14.20
N GLN A 305 -1.12 16.42 -13.60
CA GLN A 305 -0.75 16.80 -12.24
C GLN A 305 -1.95 16.78 -11.29
N ILE A 306 -1.79 16.16 -10.14
CA ILE A 306 -2.78 16.13 -9.06
C ILE A 306 -2.09 15.95 -7.71
N GLY A 307 -2.47 16.79 -6.74
CA GLY A 307 -1.76 16.80 -5.45
C GLY A 307 -0.28 17.06 -5.66
N GLY A 308 0.56 16.22 -5.06
CA GLY A 308 2.01 16.23 -5.28
C GLY A 308 2.49 15.47 -6.50
N GLU A 309 1.61 14.68 -7.13
CA GLU A 309 1.96 13.72 -8.19
C GLU A 309 1.97 14.36 -9.59
N SER A 310 2.75 13.73 -10.50
CA SER A 310 2.90 14.20 -11.87
C SER A 310 3.16 13.04 -12.82
N PHE A 311 2.16 12.67 -13.63
CA PHE A 311 2.17 11.49 -14.49
C PHE A 311 2.41 11.86 -15.95
N SER A 312 3.27 11.12 -16.63
CA SER A 312 3.49 11.20 -18.09
C SER A 312 2.65 10.20 -18.85
N VAL A 313 2.23 9.11 -18.19
CA VAL A 313 1.51 7.99 -18.79
C VAL A 313 0.24 7.73 -18.00
N VAL A 314 -0.88 7.57 -18.71
CA VAL A 314 -2.15 7.09 -18.17
C VAL A 314 -2.53 5.77 -18.84
N VAL A 315 -2.77 4.74 -18.03
CA VAL A 315 -3.18 3.40 -18.49
C VAL A 315 -4.67 3.21 -18.29
N ILE A 316 -5.38 2.81 -19.35
CA ILE A 316 -6.81 2.45 -19.34
C ILE A 316 -6.92 0.92 -19.34
N PRO A 317 -7.37 0.29 -18.25
CA PRO A 317 -7.37 -1.18 -18.10
C PRO A 317 -8.68 -1.80 -18.58
N SER A 318 -8.90 -1.94 -19.89
CA SER A 318 -10.07 -2.61 -20.49
C SER A 318 -11.42 -2.10 -19.96
N MET A 319 -11.60 -0.79 -19.84
CA MET A 319 -12.80 -0.17 -19.27
C MET A 319 -13.85 0.08 -20.36
N LYS A 320 -14.93 -0.70 -20.40
CA LYS A 320 -16.06 -0.47 -21.32
C LYS A 320 -16.93 0.74 -20.95
N ALA A 321 -16.95 1.12 -19.68
CA ALA A 321 -17.67 2.31 -19.22
C ALA A 321 -16.73 3.23 -18.44
N VAL A 322 -16.77 4.50 -18.78
CA VAL A 322 -16.08 5.59 -18.07
C VAL A 322 -16.97 6.83 -18.12
N SER A 323 -16.82 7.75 -17.17
CA SER A 323 -17.58 9.02 -17.25
C SER A 323 -17.18 9.84 -18.48
N HIS A 324 -18.13 10.60 -18.97
CA HIS A 324 -17.90 11.50 -20.11
C HIS A 324 -16.76 12.49 -19.83
N GLN A 325 -16.71 13.02 -18.61
CA GLN A 325 -15.65 13.93 -18.19
C GLN A 325 -14.27 13.24 -18.17
N SER A 326 -14.19 11.96 -17.80
CA SER A 326 -12.94 11.18 -17.89
C SER A 326 -12.45 11.08 -19.34
N LEU A 327 -13.35 10.81 -20.30
CA LEU A 327 -12.99 10.78 -21.72
C LEU A 327 -12.49 12.13 -22.21
N LEU A 328 -13.19 13.22 -21.88
CA LEU A 328 -12.75 14.57 -22.25
C LEU A 328 -11.36 14.89 -21.71
N LYS A 329 -11.08 14.51 -20.45
CA LYS A 329 -9.77 14.71 -19.84
C LYS A 329 -8.67 13.89 -20.53
N LEU A 330 -8.96 12.66 -20.93
CA LEU A 330 -8.02 11.81 -21.68
C LEU A 330 -7.75 12.35 -23.08
N VAL A 331 -8.77 12.89 -23.76
CA VAL A 331 -8.61 13.60 -25.05
C VAL A 331 -7.68 14.80 -24.87
N GLU A 332 -7.97 15.66 -23.89
CA GLU A 332 -7.15 16.83 -23.58
C GLU A 332 -5.70 16.43 -23.28
N PHE A 333 -5.49 15.41 -22.45
CA PHE A 333 -4.16 14.91 -22.12
C PHE A 333 -3.40 14.39 -23.33
N SER A 334 -4.04 13.57 -24.17
CA SER A 334 -3.41 13.05 -25.39
C SER A 334 -3.09 14.15 -26.41
N ARG A 335 -3.95 15.17 -26.57
CA ARG A 335 -3.71 16.34 -27.44
C ARG A 335 -2.48 17.14 -26.98
N ASN A 336 -2.25 17.24 -25.68
CA ASN A 336 -1.08 17.91 -25.12
C ASN A 336 0.20 17.05 -25.14
N GLY A 337 0.14 15.86 -25.75
CA GLY A 337 1.28 14.97 -25.90
C GLY A 337 1.52 14.05 -24.70
N GLY A 338 0.59 13.98 -23.77
CA GLY A 338 0.56 12.98 -22.70
C GLY A 338 0.35 11.58 -23.28
N ILE A 339 0.95 10.57 -22.67
CA ILE A 339 0.95 9.20 -23.18
C ILE A 339 -0.26 8.44 -22.64
N VAL A 340 -1.07 7.88 -23.53
CA VAL A 340 -2.20 7.03 -23.17
C VAL A 340 -1.94 5.61 -23.66
N VAL A 341 -2.04 4.65 -22.72
CA VAL A 341 -1.92 3.22 -23.02
C VAL A 341 -3.26 2.55 -22.73
N ASN A 342 -3.95 2.09 -23.75
CA ASN A 342 -5.15 1.27 -23.58
C ASN A 342 -4.80 -0.22 -23.63
N ILE A 343 -5.22 -0.97 -22.63
CA ILE A 343 -5.05 -2.42 -22.56
C ILE A 343 -6.41 -3.08 -22.75
N GLY A 344 -6.57 -3.81 -23.86
CA GLY A 344 -7.83 -4.48 -24.19
C GLY A 344 -8.88 -3.54 -24.78
N GLU A 345 -10.10 -3.61 -24.28
CA GLU A 345 -11.24 -2.91 -24.88
C GLU A 345 -11.27 -1.43 -24.53
N TRP A 346 -11.65 -0.61 -25.52
CA TRP A 346 -11.89 0.80 -25.35
C TRP A 346 -13.27 1.09 -24.72
N PRO A 347 -13.45 2.25 -24.05
CA PRO A 347 -14.76 2.70 -23.60
C PRO A 347 -15.80 2.79 -24.74
N SER A 348 -17.01 2.33 -24.42
CA SER A 348 -18.15 2.35 -25.35
C SER A 348 -19.43 2.90 -24.71
N ALA A 349 -19.41 3.17 -23.39
CA ALA A 349 -20.53 3.70 -22.62
C ALA A 349 -20.08 4.74 -21.59
N THR A 350 -20.99 5.68 -21.27
CA THR A 350 -20.86 6.67 -20.21
C THR A 350 -22.16 6.77 -19.39
N GLU A 351 -22.14 7.63 -18.38
CA GLU A 351 -23.32 8.03 -17.61
C GLU A 351 -24.28 8.92 -18.39
N GLN A 352 -23.95 9.37 -19.58
CA GLN A 352 -24.80 10.24 -20.39
C GLN A 352 -25.65 9.43 -21.39
N GLU A 353 -26.91 9.78 -21.49
CA GLU A 353 -27.86 9.11 -22.37
C GLU A 353 -27.69 9.51 -23.84
N GLY A 354 -27.87 8.56 -24.75
CA GLY A 354 -27.86 8.81 -26.19
C GLY A 354 -26.51 9.14 -26.81
N GLN A 355 -25.42 9.05 -26.08
CA GLN A 355 -24.11 9.54 -26.52
C GLN A 355 -23.12 8.45 -26.99
N SER A 356 -23.60 7.25 -27.37
CA SER A 356 -22.70 6.20 -27.88
C SER A 356 -21.86 6.67 -29.11
N ASP A 357 -22.40 7.54 -29.95
CA ASP A 357 -21.67 8.13 -31.08
C ASP A 357 -20.62 9.15 -30.63
N GLN A 358 -20.93 9.93 -29.62
CA GLN A 358 -19.97 10.86 -29.02
C GLN A 358 -18.83 10.11 -28.30
N VAL A 359 -19.14 9.05 -27.56
CA VAL A 359 -18.10 8.19 -26.96
C VAL A 359 -17.18 7.64 -28.03
N ARG A 360 -17.75 7.09 -29.13
CA ARG A 360 -16.96 6.61 -30.27
C ARG A 360 -16.10 7.69 -30.89
N THR A 361 -16.61 8.90 -30.98
CA THR A 361 -15.89 10.05 -31.53
C THR A 361 -14.71 10.43 -30.65
N LEU A 362 -14.91 10.54 -29.31
CA LEU A 362 -13.86 10.86 -28.36
C LEU A 362 -12.77 9.76 -28.32
N VAL A 363 -13.18 8.49 -28.33
CA VAL A 363 -12.24 7.35 -28.38
C VAL A 363 -11.43 7.35 -29.67
N LYS A 364 -12.07 7.61 -30.83
CA LYS A 364 -11.35 7.77 -32.10
C LYS A 364 -10.38 8.94 -32.06
N GLU A 365 -10.77 10.03 -31.44
CA GLU A 365 -9.92 11.20 -31.30
C GLU A 365 -8.66 10.89 -30.46
N ILE A 366 -8.82 10.20 -29.32
CA ILE A 366 -7.66 9.71 -28.56
C ILE A 366 -6.79 8.83 -29.47
N GLY A 367 -7.37 7.81 -30.11
CA GLY A 367 -6.67 6.85 -30.97
C GLY A 367 -6.02 7.45 -32.23
N ASN A 368 -6.44 8.61 -32.68
CA ASN A 368 -5.83 9.30 -33.83
C ASN A 368 -4.44 9.89 -33.51
N ASN A 369 -4.12 10.10 -32.23
CA ASN A 369 -2.81 10.58 -31.77
C ASN A 369 -1.79 9.44 -31.72
N ARG A 370 -1.48 8.82 -32.86
CA ARG A 370 -0.63 7.62 -32.98
C ARG A 370 0.80 7.79 -32.43
N SER A 371 1.25 9.01 -32.21
CA SER A 371 2.59 9.29 -31.67
C SER A 371 2.72 9.02 -30.17
N ASN A 372 1.60 9.10 -29.43
CA ASN A 372 1.58 9.02 -27.97
C ASN A 372 0.40 8.19 -27.41
N VAL A 373 -0.31 7.47 -28.28
CA VAL A 373 -1.38 6.54 -27.86
C VAL A 373 -1.05 5.13 -28.33
N TYR A 374 -1.08 4.20 -27.39
CA TYR A 374 -0.72 2.79 -27.59
C TYR A 374 -1.89 1.89 -27.22
N CYS A 375 -2.16 0.90 -28.09
CA CYS A 375 -3.20 -0.10 -27.87
C CYS A 375 -2.54 -1.46 -27.70
N LEU A 376 -2.75 -2.07 -26.54
CA LEU A 376 -2.15 -3.36 -26.18
C LEU A 376 -3.25 -4.40 -25.92
N ASN A 377 -2.97 -5.64 -26.27
CA ASN A 377 -3.87 -6.75 -25.97
C ASN A 377 -3.65 -7.31 -24.55
N ARG A 378 -2.42 -7.22 -24.04
CA ARG A 378 -2.01 -7.80 -22.75
C ARG A 378 -1.19 -6.76 -21.98
N HIS A 379 -1.32 -6.78 -20.66
CA HIS A 379 -0.56 -5.88 -19.78
C HIS A 379 0.97 -6.12 -19.85
N GLN A 380 1.42 -7.35 -20.16
CA GLN A 380 2.85 -7.65 -20.30
C GLN A 380 3.50 -6.88 -21.46
N ASP A 381 2.73 -6.49 -22.45
CA ASP A 381 3.24 -5.78 -23.62
C ASP A 381 3.53 -4.29 -23.34
N ILE A 382 3.30 -3.81 -22.08
CA ILE A 382 3.49 -2.41 -21.71
C ILE A 382 4.96 -1.99 -21.58
N LEU A 383 5.87 -2.88 -21.14
CA LEU A 383 7.27 -2.53 -20.88
C LEU A 383 7.98 -1.95 -22.11
N PRO A 384 7.92 -2.57 -23.30
CA PRO A 384 8.55 -2.01 -24.50
C PRO A 384 8.02 -0.60 -24.86
N VAL A 385 6.76 -0.32 -24.54
CA VAL A 385 6.19 1.03 -24.73
C VAL A 385 6.81 2.01 -23.74
N LEU A 386 6.85 1.66 -22.45
CA LEU A 386 7.40 2.53 -21.42
C LEU A 386 8.90 2.78 -21.62
N ASP A 387 9.67 1.77 -22.00
CA ASP A 387 11.11 1.91 -22.30
C ASP A 387 11.40 2.83 -23.48
N LYS A 388 10.44 2.95 -24.41
CA LYS A 388 10.54 3.87 -25.54
C LYS A 388 10.23 5.32 -25.17
N VAL A 389 9.33 5.55 -24.20
CA VAL A 389 8.75 6.87 -23.93
C VAL A 389 9.19 7.51 -22.61
N LEU A 390 9.80 6.72 -21.72
CA LEU A 390 10.26 7.17 -20.41
C LEU A 390 11.73 6.80 -20.19
N VAL A 391 12.47 7.66 -19.51
CA VAL A 391 13.65 7.27 -18.75
C VAL A 391 13.14 6.67 -17.45
N ARG A 392 13.42 5.40 -17.20
CA ARG A 392 12.99 4.73 -15.96
C ARG A 392 13.54 5.44 -14.75
N ASP A 393 12.73 5.56 -13.72
CA ASP A 393 13.13 6.18 -12.46
C ASP A 393 14.15 5.32 -11.69
N PHE A 394 13.93 4.01 -11.72
CA PHE A 394 14.81 3.00 -11.16
C PHE A 394 14.95 1.81 -12.12
N ARG A 395 16.15 1.20 -12.14
CA ARG A 395 16.41 -0.04 -12.88
C ARG A 395 17.54 -0.83 -12.25
N LEU A 396 17.30 -2.11 -11.98
CA LEU A 396 18.34 -3.07 -11.64
C LEU A 396 19.01 -3.54 -12.92
N GLU A 397 20.33 -3.41 -13.00
CA GLU A 397 21.10 -3.94 -14.11
C GLU A 397 21.26 -5.47 -14.00
N ASN A 398 21.15 -6.17 -15.13
CA ASN A 398 21.26 -7.63 -15.21
C ASN A 398 20.31 -8.39 -14.25
N PRO A 399 18.98 -8.20 -14.36
CA PRO A 399 17.99 -8.78 -13.43
C PRO A 399 17.98 -10.31 -13.43
N ALA A 400 18.45 -10.98 -14.48
CA ALA A 400 18.55 -12.45 -14.56
C ALA A 400 19.44 -13.08 -13.47
N SER A 401 20.25 -12.30 -12.79
CA SER A 401 21.12 -12.74 -11.69
C SER A 401 20.49 -12.61 -10.30
N VAL A 402 19.29 -12.07 -10.21
CA VAL A 402 18.55 -11.91 -8.95
C VAL A 402 17.52 -13.02 -8.88
N GLY A 403 17.63 -13.91 -7.92
CA GLY A 403 16.81 -15.10 -7.74
C GLY A 403 15.28 -14.87 -7.86
N LYS A 404 14.46 -15.49 -7.02
CA LYS A 404 12.99 -15.35 -7.05
C LYS A 404 12.45 -13.97 -6.59
N PHE A 405 13.33 -13.00 -6.24
CA PHE A 405 12.97 -11.72 -5.68
C PHE A 405 13.05 -10.61 -6.74
N PHE A 406 12.14 -9.68 -6.69
CA PHE A 406 12.19 -8.41 -7.41
C PHE A 406 12.51 -7.28 -6.41
N PRO A 407 13.16 -6.18 -6.84
CA PRO A 407 13.43 -5.06 -5.96
C PRO A 407 12.13 -4.33 -5.58
N TYR A 408 11.96 -4.05 -4.29
CA TYR A 408 10.96 -3.11 -3.80
C TYR A 408 11.58 -1.72 -3.78
N VAL A 409 10.92 -0.75 -4.39
CA VAL A 409 11.47 0.62 -4.51
C VAL A 409 10.39 1.66 -4.28
N HIS A 410 10.74 2.67 -3.49
CA HIS A 410 9.91 3.84 -3.27
C HIS A 410 10.76 5.10 -3.37
N HIS A 411 10.41 6.01 -4.28
CA HIS A 411 11.13 7.25 -4.51
C HIS A 411 10.34 8.44 -3.97
N ARG A 412 11.01 9.29 -3.20
CA ARG A 412 10.45 10.56 -2.71
C ARG A 412 11.42 11.73 -2.95
N VAL A 413 10.87 12.87 -3.33
CA VAL A 413 11.59 14.14 -3.33
C VAL A 413 11.31 14.89 -2.03
N ILE A 414 12.34 15.07 -1.21
CA ILE A 414 12.26 15.73 0.09
C ILE A 414 13.13 16.99 0.07
N GLY A 415 12.50 18.15 -0.02
CA GLY A 415 13.22 19.40 -0.27
C GLY A 415 13.92 19.34 -1.63
N SER A 416 15.23 19.43 -1.63
CA SER A 416 16.09 19.33 -2.83
C SER A 416 16.75 17.96 -3.00
N ARG A 417 16.37 16.96 -2.23
CA ARG A 417 16.96 15.62 -2.25
C ARG A 417 16.02 14.61 -2.90
N ASP A 418 16.59 13.72 -3.71
CA ASP A 418 15.92 12.49 -4.14
C ASP A 418 16.27 11.37 -3.15
N VAL A 419 15.27 10.73 -2.57
CA VAL A 419 15.41 9.69 -1.55
C VAL A 419 14.76 8.41 -2.06
N TYR A 420 15.58 7.41 -2.32
CA TYR A 420 15.13 6.08 -2.75
C TYR A 420 15.24 5.10 -1.59
N ALA A 421 14.12 4.52 -1.18
CA ALA A 421 14.09 3.36 -0.31
C ALA A 421 14.09 2.10 -1.18
N VAL A 422 15.19 1.35 -1.15
CA VAL A 422 15.39 0.14 -1.97
C VAL A 422 15.55 -1.06 -1.06
N TYR A 423 14.77 -2.10 -1.31
CA TYR A 423 14.81 -3.35 -0.57
C TYR A 423 14.84 -4.55 -1.51
N GLY A 424 15.55 -5.63 -1.11
CA GLY A 424 15.64 -6.86 -1.90
C GLY A 424 16.71 -6.83 -3.00
N VAL A 425 17.70 -5.93 -2.91
CA VAL A 425 18.83 -5.86 -3.84
C VAL A 425 20.12 -6.16 -3.11
N ALA A 426 20.83 -7.20 -3.57
CA ALA A 426 22.07 -7.67 -2.96
C ALA A 426 23.23 -6.68 -3.13
N GLN A 427 24.15 -6.68 -2.17
CA GLN A 427 25.41 -5.94 -2.20
C GLN A 427 26.19 -6.22 -3.49
N GLY A 428 26.82 -5.18 -4.05
CA GLY A 428 27.62 -5.25 -5.27
C GLY A 428 26.83 -5.28 -6.58
N LYS A 429 25.47 -5.34 -6.53
CA LYS A 429 24.63 -5.17 -7.71
C LYS A 429 24.60 -3.71 -8.13
N THR A 430 24.55 -3.47 -9.43
CA THR A 430 24.45 -2.11 -9.97
C THR A 430 22.99 -1.76 -10.23
N CYS A 431 22.55 -0.62 -9.68
CA CYS A 431 21.23 -0.03 -9.95
C CYS A 431 21.39 1.33 -10.61
N PHE A 432 20.49 1.64 -11.53
CA PHE A 432 20.32 2.98 -12.11
C PHE A 432 19.23 3.74 -11.34
N PHE A 433 19.50 5.00 -11.06
CA PHE A 433 18.60 5.96 -10.44
C PHE A 433 18.50 7.21 -11.31
N ARG A 434 17.30 7.69 -11.59
CA ARG A 434 17.07 8.93 -12.34
C ARG A 434 17.27 10.16 -11.45
N ALA A 435 18.39 10.22 -10.80
CA ALA A 435 18.81 11.29 -9.91
C ALA A 435 20.30 11.56 -10.07
N LYS A 436 20.74 12.76 -9.67
CA LYS A 436 22.12 13.23 -9.80
C LYS A 436 22.56 13.99 -8.56
N GLY A 437 23.88 14.11 -8.39
CA GLY A 437 24.51 14.84 -7.30
C GLY A 437 25.34 13.93 -6.40
N ASN A 438 25.61 14.40 -5.19
CA ASN A 438 26.30 13.62 -4.19
C ASN A 438 25.42 12.47 -3.70
N VAL A 439 25.97 11.27 -3.64
CA VAL A 439 25.21 10.06 -3.29
C VAL A 439 25.60 9.59 -1.91
N GLU A 440 24.60 9.40 -1.06
CA GLU A 440 24.78 8.96 0.32
C GLU A 440 23.94 7.70 0.59
N LEU A 441 24.46 6.85 1.47
CA LEU A 441 23.68 5.83 2.18
C LEU A 441 23.24 6.41 3.52
N TRP A 442 21.94 6.41 3.78
CA TRP A 442 21.40 6.70 5.11
C TRP A 442 20.99 5.39 5.75
N ASN A 443 21.62 5.03 6.87
CA ASN A 443 21.33 3.78 7.57
C ASN A 443 20.16 3.97 8.54
N PRO A 444 18.98 3.36 8.31
CA PRO A 444 17.83 3.56 9.19
C PRO A 444 18.01 2.91 10.57
N MET A 445 18.88 1.90 10.71
CA MET A 445 19.14 1.22 11.97
C MET A 445 19.98 2.08 12.92
N THR A 446 21.07 2.68 12.42
CA THR A 446 22.04 3.46 13.22
C THR A 446 21.82 4.97 13.15
N ALA A 447 21.05 5.46 12.18
CA ALA A 447 20.93 6.88 11.80
C ALA A 447 22.23 7.51 11.28
N GLU A 448 23.23 6.71 10.92
CA GLU A 448 24.46 7.19 10.30
C GLU A 448 24.26 7.46 8.82
N THR A 449 25.03 8.40 8.31
CA THR A 449 25.12 8.71 6.88
C THR A 449 26.56 8.50 6.40
N ARG A 450 26.70 7.96 5.18
CA ARG A 450 28.01 7.69 4.55
C ARG A 450 27.95 8.06 3.08
N THR A 451 28.99 8.67 2.54
CA THR A 451 29.10 8.96 1.11
C THR A 451 29.38 7.68 0.31
N LEU A 452 28.70 7.50 -0.80
CA LEU A 452 28.96 6.39 -1.72
C LEU A 452 29.90 6.83 -2.83
N THR A 453 30.98 6.07 -3.03
CA THR A 453 32.05 6.39 -4.01
C THR A 453 32.00 5.50 -5.26
N ARG A 454 31.35 4.33 -5.20
CA ARG A 454 31.19 3.43 -6.34
C ARG A 454 29.96 3.79 -7.16
N ILE A 455 30.07 4.93 -7.86
CA ILE A 455 29.00 5.51 -8.68
C ILE A 455 29.50 5.83 -10.08
N LYS A 456 28.58 5.91 -11.05
CA LYS A 456 28.83 6.38 -12.41
C LYS A 456 27.68 7.28 -12.86
N GLU A 457 27.93 8.57 -12.91
CA GLU A 457 26.94 9.54 -13.41
C GLU A 457 26.86 9.51 -14.94
N THR A 458 25.65 9.71 -15.47
CA THR A 458 25.34 9.83 -16.89
C THR A 458 24.41 11.02 -17.14
N PRO A 459 24.16 11.44 -18.39
CA PRO A 459 23.17 12.48 -18.68
C PRO A 459 21.78 12.20 -18.14
N GLU A 460 21.37 10.93 -18.04
CA GLU A 460 20.02 10.52 -17.65
C GLU A 460 19.87 10.26 -16.14
N GLY A 461 20.93 9.99 -15.43
CA GLY A 461 20.93 9.64 -14.00
C GLY A 461 22.24 9.02 -13.55
N THR A 462 22.23 8.31 -12.43
CA THR A 462 23.41 7.76 -11.80
C THR A 462 23.30 6.25 -11.60
N TYR A 463 24.34 5.52 -11.97
CA TYR A 463 24.52 4.11 -11.59
C TYR A 463 25.20 4.04 -10.24
N VAL A 464 24.70 3.22 -9.34
CA VAL A 464 25.24 3.01 -8.00
C VAL A 464 25.44 1.53 -7.77
N GLU A 465 26.64 1.13 -7.30
CA GLU A 465 26.87 -0.20 -6.75
C GLU A 465 26.25 -0.27 -5.35
N MET A 466 25.27 -1.18 -5.17
CA MET A 466 24.49 -1.25 -3.94
C MET A 466 25.35 -1.63 -2.73
N PRO A 467 25.29 -0.85 -1.65
CA PRO A 467 26.22 -0.99 -0.53
C PRO A 467 25.89 -2.10 0.46
N LEU A 468 24.61 -2.42 0.66
CA LEU A 468 24.14 -3.36 1.69
C LEU A 468 23.60 -4.66 1.11
N THR A 469 23.31 -5.62 1.97
CA THR A 469 22.71 -6.90 1.58
C THR A 469 21.23 -6.76 1.19
N GLU A 470 20.70 -7.77 0.52
CA GLU A 470 19.28 -7.81 0.11
C GLU A 470 18.28 -7.86 1.27
N THR A 471 18.74 -8.15 2.47
CA THR A 471 17.91 -8.20 3.68
C THR A 471 17.82 -6.87 4.42
N GLU A 472 18.51 -5.83 3.92
CA GLU A 472 18.58 -4.52 4.53
C GLU A 472 17.84 -3.46 3.69
N MET A 473 17.16 -2.52 4.35
CA MET A 473 16.61 -1.34 3.69
C MET A 473 17.74 -0.37 3.35
N GLN A 474 17.93 -0.11 2.07
CA GLN A 474 18.98 0.78 1.55
C GLN A 474 18.35 2.13 1.18
N LEU A 475 18.59 3.14 1.99
CA LEU A 475 18.18 4.52 1.69
C LEU A 475 19.30 5.20 0.89
N ILE A 476 19.14 5.23 -0.44
CA ILE A 476 20.06 5.89 -1.37
C ILE A 476 19.56 7.31 -1.59
N VAL A 477 20.37 8.28 -1.15
CA VAL A 477 19.99 9.70 -1.15
C VAL A 477 20.88 10.48 -2.07
N PHE A 478 20.27 11.22 -3.00
CA PHE A 478 20.95 12.14 -3.89
C PHE A 478 20.75 13.57 -3.40
N SER A 479 21.83 14.26 -3.12
CA SER A 479 21.84 15.65 -2.65
C SER A 479 22.48 16.56 -3.71
N PRO A 480 22.01 17.81 -3.89
CA PRO A 480 22.69 18.79 -4.71
C PRO A 480 24.18 18.91 -4.34
N ALA A 481 25.04 19.16 -5.33
CA ALA A 481 26.49 19.16 -5.15
C ALA A 481 26.98 20.25 -4.19
N ASP A 482 26.23 21.32 -3.98
CA ASP A 482 26.48 22.42 -3.07
C ASP A 482 26.04 22.16 -1.62
N LEU A 483 25.32 21.07 -1.37
CA LEU A 483 24.93 20.69 -0.01
C LEU A 483 26.06 19.89 0.67
N LYS A 484 26.25 20.16 1.95
CA LYS A 484 27.15 19.35 2.77
C LYS A 484 26.64 17.91 2.84
N THR A 485 27.51 16.96 2.53
CA THR A 485 27.29 15.52 2.61
C THR A 485 27.91 14.92 3.85
N ALA A 486 27.82 13.61 3.99
CA ALA A 486 28.46 12.86 5.06
C ALA A 486 29.98 13.07 5.08
N ASP A 487 30.53 13.17 6.28
CA ASP A 487 31.97 13.42 6.49
C ASP A 487 32.85 12.17 6.26
N ALA A 488 32.25 10.99 6.07
CA ALA A 488 32.97 9.74 5.87
C ALA A 488 32.38 8.90 4.74
N ASP A 489 33.26 8.28 3.97
CA ASP A 489 32.90 7.36 2.90
C ASP A 489 32.36 6.03 3.45
N PHE A 490 31.51 5.39 2.66
CA PHE A 490 31.05 4.04 2.94
C PHE A 490 32.16 3.03 2.63
N ALA A 491 32.50 2.19 3.61
CA ALA A 491 33.46 1.10 3.43
C ALA A 491 32.78 -0.12 2.81
N TYR A 492 32.98 -0.36 1.52
CA TYR A 492 32.40 -1.50 0.79
C TYR A 492 32.94 -2.88 1.20
N GLN A 493 34.07 -2.90 1.89
CA GLN A 493 34.66 -4.11 2.45
C GLN A 493 35.04 -3.86 3.90
N SER A 494 34.47 -4.61 4.80
CA SER A 494 34.96 -4.66 6.18
C SER A 494 36.07 -5.70 6.24
N PRO A 495 37.26 -5.36 6.78
CA PRO A 495 38.30 -6.34 6.97
C PRO A 495 37.81 -7.42 7.94
N ILE A 496 38.07 -8.68 7.62
CA ILE A 496 37.91 -9.77 8.59
C ILE A 496 38.93 -9.54 9.67
N VAL A 497 38.45 -9.27 10.89
CA VAL A 497 39.31 -8.99 12.05
C VAL A 497 39.71 -10.28 12.74
N GLU A 498 38.78 -11.22 12.81
CA GLU A 498 38.95 -12.51 13.48
C GLU A 498 38.01 -13.55 12.86
N GLU A 499 38.46 -14.78 12.74
CA GLU A 499 37.65 -15.93 12.31
C GLU A 499 37.63 -16.95 13.46
N ILE A 500 36.44 -17.22 13.97
CA ILE A 500 36.24 -18.18 15.07
C ILE A 500 35.58 -19.42 14.47
N GLY A 501 36.30 -20.53 14.49
CA GLY A 501 35.77 -21.83 14.09
C GLY A 501 34.81 -22.37 15.16
N LEU A 502 33.54 -22.51 14.80
CA LEU A 502 32.54 -23.15 15.67
C LEU A 502 32.51 -24.65 15.40
N GLY A 503 32.43 -25.45 16.46
CA GLY A 503 32.28 -26.90 16.35
C GLY A 503 30.97 -27.30 15.67
N ARG A 504 30.91 -28.51 15.11
CA ARG A 504 29.74 -29.03 14.41
C ARG A 504 28.65 -29.60 15.32
N GLU A 505 29.00 -29.86 16.57
CA GLU A 505 28.10 -30.46 17.55
C GLU A 505 27.73 -29.41 18.61
N TRP A 506 26.44 -29.25 18.86
CA TRP A 506 25.90 -28.28 19.78
C TRP A 506 24.93 -28.97 20.74
N GLN A 507 25.00 -28.62 22.01
CA GLN A 507 23.93 -28.92 22.94
C GLN A 507 22.92 -27.80 22.91
N SER A 508 21.65 -28.10 22.67
CA SER A 508 20.56 -27.14 22.62
C SER A 508 19.58 -27.38 23.77
N GLU A 509 19.16 -26.30 24.39
CA GLU A 509 18.10 -26.30 25.40
C GLU A 509 16.95 -25.46 24.91
N VAL A 510 15.73 -26.03 24.95
CA VAL A 510 14.52 -25.27 24.65
C VAL A 510 14.07 -24.54 25.90
N VAL A 511 14.17 -23.22 25.89
CA VAL A 511 13.73 -22.38 27.01
C VAL A 511 12.36 -21.81 26.65
N PRO A 512 11.27 -22.26 27.29
CA PRO A 512 9.95 -21.72 27.03
C PRO A 512 9.80 -20.32 27.62
N VAL A 513 9.15 -19.43 26.85
CA VAL A 513 8.90 -18.02 27.22
C VAL A 513 7.50 -17.78 27.82
N LEU A 514 6.89 -18.84 28.37
CA LEU A 514 5.59 -18.80 29.03
C LEU A 514 5.73 -18.50 30.54
N ASP A 515 6.59 -17.56 30.89
CA ASP A 515 6.62 -17.00 32.24
C ASP A 515 5.50 -15.95 32.42
N ASN A 516 5.23 -15.56 33.63
CA ASN A 516 4.27 -14.52 33.98
C ASN A 516 4.93 -13.27 34.58
N LYS A 517 6.17 -12.98 34.21
CA LYS A 517 6.93 -11.86 34.78
C LYS A 517 6.27 -10.48 34.54
N TRP A 518 5.44 -10.36 33.52
CA TRP A 518 4.70 -9.13 33.19
C TRP A 518 3.27 -9.11 33.73
N GLY A 519 2.82 -10.24 34.34
CA GLY A 519 1.41 -10.42 34.66
C GLY A 519 0.53 -10.72 33.45
N ASP A 520 -0.72 -11.08 33.67
CA ASP A 520 -1.70 -11.33 32.62
C ASP A 520 -3.11 -11.26 33.19
N TYR A 521 -3.96 -10.34 32.67
CA TYR A 521 -5.32 -10.10 33.15
C TYR A 521 -5.37 -9.90 34.65
N TYR A 522 -6.01 -10.80 35.42
CA TYR A 522 -6.03 -10.78 36.87
C TYR A 522 -4.95 -11.68 37.50
N LEU A 523 -4.04 -12.22 36.70
CA LEU A 523 -2.89 -12.97 37.19
C LEU A 523 -1.75 -11.98 37.45
N PRO A 524 -1.30 -11.81 38.72
CA PRO A 524 -0.23 -10.87 39.01
C PRO A 524 1.09 -11.32 38.39
N ALA A 525 1.99 -10.37 38.19
CA ALA A 525 3.35 -10.70 37.77
C ALA A 525 4.03 -11.64 38.76
N SER A 526 4.68 -12.67 38.25
CA SER A 526 5.43 -13.64 39.04
C SER A 526 6.52 -14.27 38.17
N ASP A 527 7.54 -14.81 38.82
CA ASP A 527 8.59 -15.61 38.18
C ASP A 527 8.12 -17.04 37.87
N GLU A 528 6.92 -17.40 38.30
CA GLU A 528 6.32 -18.70 38.05
C GLU A 528 5.75 -18.78 36.65
N ARG A 529 5.87 -19.94 36.00
CA ARG A 529 5.32 -20.21 34.68
C ARG A 529 3.82 -20.39 34.75
N VAL A 530 3.08 -19.72 33.88
CA VAL A 530 1.62 -19.83 33.82
C VAL A 530 1.23 -21.01 32.93
N GLY A 531 0.70 -22.05 33.57
CA GLY A 531 -0.17 -23.03 32.90
C GLY A 531 0.47 -23.99 31.89
N ALA A 532 1.78 -24.02 31.74
CA ALA A 532 2.42 -24.97 30.84
C ALA A 532 3.24 -26.00 31.57
N TRP A 533 2.92 -27.25 31.35
CA TRP A 533 3.84 -28.34 31.67
C TRP A 533 4.97 -28.30 30.63
N VAL A 534 6.15 -27.90 31.05
CA VAL A 534 7.33 -27.91 30.19
C VAL A 534 8.29 -28.98 30.69
N GLU A 535 8.42 -30.03 29.91
CA GLU A 535 9.46 -30.99 30.08
C GLU A 535 10.75 -30.39 29.49
N GLN A 536 11.78 -30.28 30.31
CA GLN A 536 13.08 -29.84 29.87
C GLN A 536 13.68 -30.92 28.98
N MET A 537 13.83 -30.65 27.70
CA MET A 537 14.40 -31.56 26.73
C MET A 537 15.74 -31.02 26.25
N SER A 538 16.77 -31.84 26.31
CA SER A 538 18.08 -31.54 25.72
C SER A 538 18.16 -32.17 24.34
N TYR A 539 18.55 -31.38 23.33
CA TYR A 539 18.73 -31.85 21.96
C TYR A 539 20.19 -31.74 21.56
N VAL A 540 20.66 -32.76 20.85
CA VAL A 540 21.95 -32.72 20.16
C VAL A 540 21.67 -32.47 18.67
N TRP A 541 22.20 -31.38 18.13
CA TRP A 541 22.08 -31.07 16.71
C TRP A 541 23.21 -31.77 15.94
N SER A 542 22.89 -32.38 14.78
CA SER A 542 23.86 -33.01 13.92
C SER A 542 23.54 -32.69 12.46
N GLU A 543 24.58 -32.37 11.65
CA GLU A 543 24.44 -32.16 10.19
C GLU A 543 24.06 -33.44 9.42
N ASN A 544 24.31 -34.59 9.99
CA ASN A 544 24.01 -35.88 9.36
C ASN A 544 22.78 -36.50 10.02
N MET A 545 21.82 -36.90 9.21
CA MET A 545 20.68 -37.68 9.70
C MET A 545 21.20 -38.93 10.41
N PRO A 546 20.85 -39.20 11.68
CA PRO A 546 21.23 -40.45 12.32
C PRO A 546 20.67 -41.64 11.55
N SER A 547 21.43 -42.71 11.45
CA SER A 547 21.01 -43.96 10.83
C SER A 547 19.87 -44.70 11.56
N ASP A 548 19.56 -44.26 12.76
CA ASP A 548 18.48 -44.81 13.60
C ASP A 548 17.33 -43.80 13.73
N SER A 549 16.28 -44.04 13.00
CA SER A 549 15.07 -43.22 13.02
C SER A 549 14.26 -43.27 14.32
N ALA A 550 14.54 -44.24 15.21
CA ALA A 550 13.85 -44.43 16.48
C ALA A 550 14.20 -43.35 17.54
N SER A 551 15.28 -42.58 17.32
CA SER A 551 15.70 -41.50 18.21
C SER A 551 15.16 -40.12 17.86
N TRP A 552 14.37 -40.00 16.77
CA TRP A 552 13.81 -38.74 16.33
C TRP A 552 12.40 -38.51 16.83
N ILE A 553 12.18 -37.36 17.43
CA ILE A 553 10.84 -36.87 17.75
C ILE A 553 10.38 -35.96 16.61
N THR A 554 9.31 -36.32 15.94
CA THR A 554 8.67 -35.40 14.99
C THR A 554 7.93 -34.33 15.81
N VAL A 555 8.48 -33.14 15.85
CA VAL A 555 7.76 -31.98 16.37
C VAL A 555 6.89 -31.44 15.25
N ILE A 556 5.61 -31.75 15.30
CA ILE A 556 4.62 -31.07 14.45
C ILE A 556 4.39 -29.73 15.12
N GLY A 557 4.95 -28.66 14.53
CA GLY A 557 4.59 -27.32 14.91
C GLY A 557 3.13 -27.09 14.58
N SER A 558 2.25 -27.28 15.56
CA SER A 558 0.90 -26.75 15.45
C SER A 558 0.97 -25.25 15.76
N TYR A 559 0.23 -24.43 15.00
CA TYR A 559 -0.08 -23.08 15.41
C TYR A 559 -0.91 -23.17 16.69
N GLY A 560 -0.27 -23.02 17.83
CA GLY A 560 -0.91 -23.05 19.13
C GLY A 560 -0.26 -22.05 20.02
#